data_1ba45db6065df663ae722a5c358a7d6f
#
_entry.id   1ba45db6065df663ae722a5c358a7d6f
#
_cell.length_a   1.000
_cell.length_b   1.000
_cell.length_c   1.000
_cell.angle_alpha   90.00
_cell.angle_beta   90.00
_cell.angle_gamma   90.00
#
_symmetry.space_group_name_H-M   'P 1'
#
loop_
_entity.id
_entity.type
_entity.pdbx_description
1 polymer ?
#
loop_
_entity_poly.entity_id
_entity_poly.type
_entity_poly.pdbx_seq_one_letter_code
_entity_poly.pdbx_strand_id
1 'polypeptide(L)'
;MKGYQSAIFDPVNLEHAKKIVLTPDEKFPNRFEESTNYFVDILQNENLVNQYSTVLDFGVGMGRISKELINRFNCKVVGSDISLNMLIYATQYVNNPQNFVTCNRVTYSNSFYLCIASFVLQHVERPIQEIDNIFDVLTPNGYFVCLNNSKERLVPGDWREDNSIIWFNDYFDVFSYLDNRFLKIKEYSYPFLEDHKIVIYKKP
;
A
#
# COMPACT_ATOMS: atom_id res chain seq x y z
N MET A 1 -19.25 -18.03 -4.82
CA MET A 1 -18.12 -17.10 -4.64
C MET A 1 -16.82 -17.88 -4.83
N LYS A 2 -15.91 -17.43 -5.67
CA LYS A 2 -14.55 -17.99 -5.72
C LYS A 2 -13.83 -17.56 -4.43
N GLY A 3 -13.12 -18.50 -3.79
CA GLY A 3 -12.30 -18.19 -2.62
C GLY A 3 -11.14 -17.25 -2.96
N TYR A 4 -10.48 -16.72 -1.93
CA TYR A 4 -9.29 -15.90 -2.08
C TYR A 4 -8.21 -16.62 -2.90
N GLN A 5 -7.67 -15.94 -3.90
CA GLN A 5 -6.64 -16.46 -4.79
C GLN A 5 -5.45 -15.50 -4.83
N SER A 6 -4.48 -15.68 -3.95
CA SER A 6 -3.27 -14.85 -3.91
C SER A 6 -2.47 -14.87 -5.23
N ALA A 7 -2.61 -15.93 -6.01
CA ALA A 7 -1.92 -16.09 -7.30
C ALA A 7 -2.25 -14.99 -8.33
N ILE A 8 -3.39 -14.29 -8.20
CA ILE A 8 -3.72 -13.16 -9.08
C ILE A 8 -2.80 -11.95 -8.88
N PHE A 9 -2.14 -11.87 -7.73
CA PHE A 9 -1.16 -10.83 -7.41
C PHE A 9 0.27 -11.28 -7.68
N ASP A 10 0.47 -12.47 -8.29
CA ASP A 10 1.79 -13.04 -8.56
C ASP A 10 2.21 -12.78 -10.02
N PRO A 11 3.05 -11.78 -10.30
CA PRO A 11 3.39 -11.39 -11.66
C PRO A 11 4.39 -12.38 -12.28
N VAL A 12 4.30 -12.51 -13.61
CA VAL A 12 5.21 -13.35 -14.42
C VAL A 12 6.41 -12.56 -14.97
N ASN A 13 6.34 -11.23 -14.97
CA ASN A 13 7.42 -10.32 -15.38
C ASN A 13 7.16 -8.91 -14.85
N LEU A 14 8.13 -7.99 -15.05
CA LEU A 14 8.07 -6.63 -14.55
C LEU A 14 6.92 -5.81 -15.13
N GLU A 15 6.60 -5.99 -16.41
CA GLU A 15 5.46 -5.29 -17.05
C GLU A 15 4.13 -5.77 -16.48
N HIS A 16 4.01 -7.06 -16.18
CA HIS A 16 2.84 -7.60 -15.50
C HIS A 16 2.74 -7.07 -14.06
N ALA A 17 3.86 -6.97 -13.33
CA ALA A 17 3.91 -6.35 -12.01
C ALA A 17 3.39 -4.90 -12.03
N LYS A 18 3.81 -4.09 -13.00
CA LYS A 18 3.28 -2.73 -13.21
C LYS A 18 1.77 -2.71 -13.37
N LYS A 19 1.23 -3.58 -14.22
CA LYS A 19 -0.23 -3.66 -14.49
C LYS A 19 -1.03 -4.08 -13.27
N ILE A 20 -0.51 -4.98 -12.44
CA ILE A 20 -1.15 -5.38 -11.19
C ILE A 20 -1.20 -4.21 -10.21
N VAL A 21 -0.07 -3.52 -10.05
CA VAL A 21 0.06 -2.42 -9.08
C VAL A 21 -0.78 -1.20 -9.46
N LEU A 22 -0.84 -0.89 -10.76
CA LEU A 22 -1.64 0.22 -11.26
C LEU A 22 -2.02 -0.01 -12.73
N THR A 23 -3.27 -0.38 -12.95
CA THR A 23 -3.78 -0.57 -14.32
C THR A 23 -3.64 0.73 -15.12
N PRO A 24 -3.14 0.66 -16.38
CA PRO A 24 -3.11 1.80 -17.29
C PRO A 24 -4.50 2.45 -17.45
N ASP A 25 -4.54 3.76 -17.54
CA ASP A 25 -5.77 4.54 -17.70
C ASP A 25 -5.56 5.58 -18.79
N GLU A 26 -6.46 5.62 -19.79
CA GLU A 26 -6.36 6.55 -20.92
C GLU A 26 -6.51 8.02 -20.50
N LYS A 27 -7.29 8.28 -19.43
CA LYS A 27 -7.44 9.65 -18.89
C LYS A 27 -6.17 10.14 -18.18
N PHE A 28 -5.36 9.21 -17.70
CA PHE A 28 -4.13 9.50 -16.94
C PHE A 28 -2.97 8.63 -17.46
N PRO A 29 -2.41 8.93 -18.64
CA PRO A 29 -1.39 8.07 -19.26
C PRO A 29 -0.11 7.97 -18.42
N ASN A 30 0.21 8.97 -17.61
CA ASN A 30 1.36 9.01 -16.70
C ASN A 30 0.96 8.69 -15.24
N ARG A 31 -0.21 8.08 -15.05
CA ARG A 31 -0.79 7.84 -13.72
C ARG A 31 0.16 7.12 -12.77
N PHE A 32 1.00 6.23 -13.27
CA PHE A 32 1.94 5.50 -12.43
C PHE A 32 2.90 6.44 -11.70
N GLU A 33 3.50 7.38 -12.41
CA GLU A 33 4.44 8.36 -11.88
C GLU A 33 3.71 9.47 -11.11
N GLU A 34 2.67 10.06 -11.69
CA GLU A 34 1.91 11.16 -11.11
C GLU A 34 1.25 10.78 -9.78
N SER A 35 0.64 9.59 -9.70
CA SER A 35 0.02 9.12 -8.48
C SER A 35 1.04 8.75 -7.40
N THR A 36 2.22 8.27 -7.80
CA THR A 36 3.33 8.01 -6.88
C THR A 36 3.81 9.32 -6.26
N ASN A 37 4.06 10.32 -7.11
CA ASN A 37 4.49 11.65 -6.67
C ASN A 37 3.45 12.28 -5.74
N TYR A 38 2.17 12.26 -6.12
CA TYR A 38 1.08 12.82 -5.31
C TYR A 38 1.03 12.20 -3.90
N PHE A 39 1.16 10.86 -3.81
CA PHE A 39 1.17 10.18 -2.53
C PHE A 39 2.38 10.59 -1.68
N VAL A 40 3.57 10.65 -2.28
CA VAL A 40 4.81 11.01 -1.57
C VAL A 40 4.83 12.51 -1.22
N ASP A 41 4.26 13.39 -2.05
CA ASP A 41 4.07 14.82 -1.75
C ASP A 41 3.22 15.02 -0.48
N ILE A 42 2.16 14.23 -0.30
CA ILE A 42 1.37 14.26 0.95
C ILE A 42 2.25 13.90 2.15
N LEU A 43 3.03 12.81 2.08
CA LEU A 43 3.92 12.40 3.17
C LEU A 43 4.95 13.49 3.51
N GLN A 44 5.47 14.17 2.49
CA GLN A 44 6.41 15.27 2.62
C GLN A 44 5.77 16.51 3.27
N ASN A 45 4.62 16.92 2.75
CA ASN A 45 3.90 18.12 3.22
C ASN A 45 3.40 17.97 4.66
N GLU A 46 3.08 16.75 5.08
CA GLU A 46 2.69 16.43 6.45
C GLU A 46 3.87 16.09 7.37
N ASN A 47 5.12 16.20 6.86
CA ASN A 47 6.36 15.92 7.59
C ASN A 47 6.41 14.51 8.22
N LEU A 48 5.85 13.51 7.54
CA LEU A 48 5.75 12.13 8.04
C LEU A 48 7.00 11.29 7.77
N VAL A 49 7.92 11.77 6.94
CA VAL A 49 9.12 11.05 6.53
C VAL A 49 10.32 11.97 6.41
N ASN A 50 11.48 11.47 6.84
CA ASN A 50 12.78 12.12 6.70
C ASN A 50 13.89 11.05 6.61
N GLN A 51 15.14 11.45 6.51
CA GLN A 51 16.31 10.56 6.37
C GLN A 51 16.52 9.56 7.53
N TYR A 52 15.92 9.79 8.70
CA TYR A 52 16.02 8.91 9.87
C TYR A 52 14.82 7.97 10.01
N SER A 53 13.84 8.12 9.12
CA SER A 53 12.62 7.32 9.16
C SER A 53 12.90 5.87 8.76
N THR A 54 12.26 4.94 9.47
CA THR A 54 12.11 3.54 9.06
C THR A 54 10.64 3.33 8.67
N VAL A 55 10.41 3.05 7.39
CA VAL A 55 9.08 2.95 6.79
C VAL A 55 8.78 1.50 6.46
N LEU A 56 7.57 1.05 6.80
CA LEU A 56 6.99 -0.19 6.28
C LEU A 56 6.08 0.14 5.08
N ASP A 57 6.40 -0.39 3.91
CA ASP A 57 5.53 -0.38 2.73
C ASP A 57 4.79 -1.72 2.68
N PHE A 58 3.57 -1.74 3.24
CA PHE A 58 2.73 -2.92 3.35
C PHE A 58 1.96 -3.15 2.04
N GLY A 59 2.18 -4.30 1.40
CA GLY A 59 1.75 -4.57 0.04
C GLY A 59 2.57 -3.78 -0.97
N VAL A 60 3.90 -3.90 -0.86
CA VAL A 60 4.86 -3.06 -1.61
C VAL A 60 4.70 -3.16 -3.13
N GLY A 61 4.11 -4.26 -3.64
CA GLY A 61 4.03 -4.53 -5.05
C GLY A 61 5.42 -4.47 -5.70
N MET A 62 5.56 -3.72 -6.79
CA MET A 62 6.87 -3.54 -7.42
C MET A 62 7.74 -2.44 -6.79
N GLY A 63 7.33 -1.84 -5.67
CA GLY A 63 8.16 -0.88 -4.93
C GLY A 63 8.14 0.57 -5.45
N ARG A 64 7.09 1.01 -6.14
CA ARG A 64 7.02 2.36 -6.74
C ARG A 64 7.12 3.47 -5.69
N ILE A 65 6.36 3.37 -4.58
CA ILE A 65 6.36 4.34 -3.50
C ILE A 65 7.68 4.24 -2.72
N SER A 66 8.13 3.04 -2.39
CA SER A 66 9.41 2.78 -1.72
C SER A 66 10.59 3.44 -2.44
N LYS A 67 10.65 3.30 -3.79
CA LYS A 67 11.71 3.91 -4.60
C LYS A 67 11.70 5.42 -4.49
N GLU A 68 10.53 6.04 -4.59
CA GLU A 68 10.39 7.49 -4.52
C GLU A 68 10.70 8.03 -3.13
N LEU A 69 10.29 7.33 -2.06
CA LEU A 69 10.67 7.67 -0.68
C LEU A 69 12.18 7.66 -0.47
N ILE A 70 12.86 6.63 -0.97
CA ILE A 70 14.32 6.54 -0.84
C ILE A 70 15.01 7.64 -1.66
N ASN A 71 14.55 7.90 -2.87
CA ASN A 71 15.13 8.93 -3.74
C ASN A 71 15.03 10.34 -3.12
N ARG A 72 13.88 10.67 -2.51
CA ARG A 72 13.65 12.00 -1.94
C ARG A 72 14.24 12.18 -0.56
N PHE A 73 14.15 11.16 0.30
CA PHE A 73 14.44 11.32 1.73
C PHE A 73 15.67 10.54 2.19
N ASN A 74 16.19 9.61 1.36
CA ASN A 74 17.26 8.69 1.76
C ASN A 74 16.90 7.89 3.05
N CYS A 75 15.60 7.62 3.26
CA CYS A 75 15.09 6.86 4.40
C CYS A 75 15.26 5.36 4.20
N LYS A 76 15.08 4.58 5.27
CA LYS A 76 15.07 3.13 5.21
C LYS A 76 13.63 2.62 4.97
N VAL A 77 13.47 1.69 4.05
CA VAL A 77 12.16 1.08 3.73
C VAL A 77 12.24 -0.44 3.79
N VAL A 78 11.27 -1.02 4.47
CA VAL A 78 10.99 -2.45 4.46
C VAL A 78 9.73 -2.65 3.62
N GLY A 79 9.84 -3.32 2.48
CA GLY A 79 8.70 -3.68 1.64
C GLY A 79 8.17 -5.07 2.00
N SER A 80 6.89 -5.22 2.29
CA SER A 80 6.26 -6.51 2.50
C SER A 80 5.20 -6.80 1.45
N ASP A 81 5.14 -8.06 0.97
CA ASP A 81 4.12 -8.50 0.01
C ASP A 81 3.89 -10.01 0.15
N ILE A 82 2.68 -10.47 -0.17
CA ILE A 82 2.34 -11.89 -0.17
C ILE A 82 2.97 -12.62 -1.36
N SER A 83 3.19 -11.94 -2.48
CA SER A 83 3.79 -12.50 -3.69
C SER A 83 5.32 -12.42 -3.62
N LEU A 84 5.97 -13.57 -3.68
CA LEU A 84 7.43 -13.64 -3.73
C LEU A 84 7.98 -13.02 -5.02
N ASN A 85 7.28 -13.16 -6.15
CA ASN A 85 7.67 -12.54 -7.40
C ASN A 85 7.60 -11.00 -7.32
N MET A 86 6.56 -10.44 -6.66
CA MET A 86 6.53 -8.99 -6.40
C MET A 86 7.75 -8.54 -5.59
N LEU A 87 8.13 -9.26 -4.54
CA LEU A 87 9.32 -8.91 -3.74
C LEU A 87 10.61 -8.92 -4.57
N ILE A 88 10.75 -9.90 -5.49
CA ILE A 88 11.89 -9.96 -6.42
C ILE A 88 11.87 -8.73 -7.34
N TYR A 89 10.73 -8.41 -7.96
CA TYR A 89 10.63 -7.27 -8.86
C TYR A 89 10.76 -5.93 -8.11
N ALA A 90 10.26 -5.83 -6.88
CA ALA A 90 10.48 -4.66 -6.03
C ALA A 90 11.97 -4.41 -5.78
N THR A 91 12.70 -5.47 -5.41
CA THR A 91 14.16 -5.39 -5.18
C THR A 91 14.91 -4.92 -6.43
N GLN A 92 14.55 -5.47 -7.61
CA GLN A 92 15.15 -5.07 -8.88
C GLN A 92 14.80 -3.64 -9.28
N TYR A 93 13.53 -3.23 -9.11
CA TYR A 93 13.04 -1.91 -9.51
C TYR A 93 13.56 -0.79 -8.61
N VAL A 94 13.57 -1.00 -7.29
CA VAL A 94 14.10 -0.03 -6.33
C VAL A 94 15.60 0.09 -6.47
N ASN A 95 16.31 -1.03 -6.63
CA ASN A 95 17.75 -1.13 -6.86
C ASN A 95 18.59 -0.33 -5.86
N ASN A 96 18.24 -0.39 -4.58
CA ASN A 96 18.95 0.30 -3.50
C ASN A 96 19.08 -0.62 -2.26
N PRO A 97 20.02 -1.57 -2.26
CA PRO A 97 20.15 -2.56 -1.19
C PRO A 97 20.59 -1.99 0.16
N GLN A 98 21.04 -0.73 0.20
CA GLN A 98 21.43 -0.07 1.45
C GLN A 98 20.22 0.43 2.24
N ASN A 99 19.17 0.87 1.54
CA ASN A 99 17.99 1.48 2.13
C ASN A 99 16.70 0.69 1.91
N PHE A 100 16.73 -0.39 1.12
CA PHE A 100 15.57 -1.20 0.80
C PHE A 100 15.80 -2.68 1.05
N VAL A 101 14.92 -3.28 1.84
CA VAL A 101 14.85 -4.73 2.05
C VAL A 101 13.40 -5.20 1.89
N THR A 102 13.23 -6.45 1.48
CA THR A 102 11.91 -7.05 1.29
C THR A 102 11.70 -8.26 2.20
N CYS A 103 10.45 -8.49 2.60
CA CYS A 103 10.03 -9.66 3.36
C CYS A 103 8.60 -10.06 3.01
N ASN A 104 8.26 -11.32 3.18
CA ASN A 104 6.89 -11.78 2.96
C ASN A 104 5.96 -11.51 4.16
N ARG A 105 6.51 -11.27 5.33
CA ARG A 105 5.78 -10.96 6.54
C ARG A 105 6.64 -10.18 7.53
N VAL A 106 6.06 -9.17 8.15
CA VAL A 106 6.68 -8.43 9.25
C VAL A 106 6.20 -8.99 10.58
N THR A 107 7.14 -9.31 11.47
CA THR A 107 6.85 -9.90 12.79
C THR A 107 7.38 -9.08 13.96
N TYR A 108 8.05 -7.94 13.69
CA TYR A 108 8.66 -7.10 14.72
C TYR A 108 7.68 -6.02 15.20
N SER A 109 7.31 -6.05 16.47
CA SER A 109 6.48 -5.02 17.08
C SER A 109 7.26 -3.72 17.33
N ASN A 110 6.56 -2.58 17.31
CA ASN A 110 7.09 -1.24 17.62
C ASN A 110 8.40 -0.87 16.89
N SER A 111 8.49 -1.22 15.60
CA SER A 111 9.72 -1.06 14.81
C SER A 111 9.66 0.02 13.75
N PHE A 112 8.45 0.47 13.37
CA PHE A 112 8.25 1.42 12.28
C PHE A 112 7.60 2.71 12.79
N TYR A 113 8.17 3.84 12.40
CA TYR A 113 7.56 5.15 12.65
C TYR A 113 6.43 5.43 11.66
N LEU A 114 6.55 4.97 10.43
CA LEU A 114 5.57 5.11 9.38
C LEU A 114 5.28 3.75 8.74
N CYS A 115 4.01 3.41 8.60
CA CYS A 115 3.53 2.36 7.73
C CYS A 115 2.67 2.97 6.64
N ILE A 116 2.83 2.52 5.41
CA ILE A 116 1.97 2.88 4.28
C ILE A 116 1.32 1.64 3.69
N ALA A 117 0.07 1.76 3.24
CA ALA A 117 -0.62 0.75 2.47
C ALA A 117 -1.38 1.42 1.33
N SER A 118 -0.97 1.15 0.10
CA SER A 118 -1.54 1.77 -1.10
C SER A 118 -2.24 0.75 -1.96
N PHE A 119 -3.57 0.77 -2.02
CA PHE A 119 -4.41 -0.17 -2.75
C PHE A 119 -4.32 -1.63 -2.27
N VAL A 120 -4.07 -1.85 -1.00
CA VAL A 120 -3.81 -3.19 -0.44
C VAL A 120 -4.98 -3.73 0.36
N LEU A 121 -5.49 -2.96 1.34
CA LEU A 121 -6.45 -3.47 2.32
C LEU A 121 -7.77 -3.94 1.69
N GLN A 122 -8.12 -3.43 0.52
CA GLN A 122 -9.27 -3.88 -0.26
C GLN A 122 -9.09 -5.27 -0.90
N HIS A 123 -7.85 -5.77 -0.94
CA HIS A 123 -7.48 -7.02 -1.60
C HIS A 123 -7.01 -8.12 -0.63
N VAL A 124 -6.84 -7.83 0.65
CA VAL A 124 -6.41 -8.83 1.62
C VAL A 124 -7.59 -9.67 2.11
N GLU A 125 -7.36 -10.94 2.37
CA GLU A 125 -8.41 -11.88 2.81
C GLU A 125 -9.00 -11.49 4.19
N ARG A 126 -8.15 -10.97 5.09
CA ARG A 126 -8.50 -10.67 6.48
C ARG A 126 -8.05 -9.27 6.87
N PRO A 127 -8.72 -8.21 6.37
CA PRO A 127 -8.26 -6.83 6.54
C PRO A 127 -8.16 -6.41 8.01
N ILE A 128 -9.06 -6.85 8.88
CA ILE A 128 -9.00 -6.56 10.32
C ILE A 128 -7.70 -7.06 10.94
N GLN A 129 -7.35 -8.32 10.65
CA GLN A 129 -6.12 -8.92 11.18
C GLN A 129 -4.87 -8.19 10.68
N GLU A 130 -4.86 -7.78 9.41
CA GLU A 130 -3.73 -7.04 8.86
C GLU A 130 -3.63 -5.62 9.43
N ILE A 131 -4.76 -4.96 9.70
CA ILE A 131 -4.77 -3.65 10.37
C ILE A 131 -4.22 -3.77 11.81
N ASP A 132 -4.60 -4.82 12.54
CA ASP A 132 -4.06 -5.08 13.88
C ASP A 132 -2.56 -5.37 13.83
N ASN A 133 -2.10 -6.15 12.86
CA ASN A 133 -0.66 -6.38 12.63
C ASN A 133 0.08 -5.05 12.33
N ILE A 134 -0.49 -4.18 11.50
CA ILE A 134 0.06 -2.85 11.20
C ILE A 134 0.12 -2.01 12.49
N PHE A 135 -0.93 -2.05 13.30
CA PHE A 135 -0.95 -1.36 14.58
C PHE A 135 0.19 -1.83 15.50
N ASP A 136 0.41 -3.14 15.59
CA ASP A 136 1.42 -3.73 16.47
C ASP A 136 2.85 -3.41 16.03
N VAL A 137 3.13 -3.35 14.73
CA VAL A 137 4.48 -3.04 14.21
C VAL A 137 4.84 -1.55 14.27
N LEU A 138 3.85 -0.67 14.37
CA LEU A 138 4.08 0.77 14.52
C LEU A 138 4.58 1.11 15.93
N THR A 139 5.54 2.03 16.01
CA THR A 139 5.96 2.63 17.29
C THR A 139 4.81 3.41 17.93
N PRO A 140 4.80 3.61 19.26
CA PRO A 140 3.90 4.59 19.88
C PRO A 140 4.04 5.96 19.20
N ASN A 141 2.93 6.62 18.94
CA ASN A 141 2.87 7.86 18.15
C ASN A 141 3.31 7.74 16.68
N GLY A 142 3.53 6.53 16.16
CA GLY A 142 3.79 6.27 14.75
C GLY A 142 2.57 6.52 13.88
N TYR A 143 2.77 6.60 12.58
CA TYR A 143 1.74 6.94 11.60
C TYR A 143 1.43 5.77 10.67
N PHE A 144 0.15 5.66 10.33
CA PHE A 144 -0.33 4.79 9.25
C PHE A 144 -0.98 5.64 8.17
N VAL A 145 -0.54 5.50 6.92
CA VAL A 145 -1.13 6.20 5.77
C VAL A 145 -1.72 5.17 4.81
N CYS A 146 -3.04 5.23 4.67
CA CYS A 146 -3.81 4.27 3.89
C CYS A 146 -4.42 4.96 2.66
N LEU A 147 -4.08 4.47 1.46
CA LEU A 147 -4.82 4.74 0.23
C LEU A 147 -5.67 3.53 -0.11
N ASN A 148 -6.97 3.68 -0.03
CA ASN A 148 -7.91 2.58 -0.24
C ASN A 148 -9.21 3.08 -0.89
N ASN A 149 -9.97 2.13 -1.44
CA ASN A 149 -11.32 2.39 -1.91
C ASN A 149 -12.22 2.80 -0.74
N SER A 150 -13.08 3.80 -0.96
CA SER A 150 -14.02 4.33 0.03
C SER A 150 -15.48 4.04 -0.33
N LYS A 151 -15.75 3.23 -1.36
CA LYS A 151 -17.12 2.80 -1.69
C LYS A 151 -17.74 2.02 -0.54
N GLU A 152 -19.03 2.27 -0.33
CA GLU A 152 -19.82 1.55 0.68
C GLU A 152 -19.99 0.05 0.37
N ARG A 153 -19.80 -0.37 -0.88
CA ARG A 153 -19.84 -1.77 -1.28
C ARG A 153 -18.84 -2.06 -2.39
N LEU A 154 -17.81 -2.82 -2.05
CA LEU A 154 -17.08 -3.63 -3.01
C LEU A 154 -17.82 -4.99 -3.11
N VAL A 155 -18.11 -5.43 -4.32
CA VAL A 155 -18.67 -6.77 -4.53
C VAL A 155 -17.54 -7.78 -4.26
N PRO A 156 -17.68 -8.72 -3.31
CA PRO A 156 -16.65 -9.71 -3.05
C PRO A 156 -16.37 -10.57 -4.29
N GLY A 157 -15.09 -10.83 -4.56
CA GLY A 157 -14.67 -11.73 -5.61
C GLY A 157 -14.24 -11.06 -6.91
N ASP A 158 -14.19 -11.83 -7.97
CA ASP A 158 -13.75 -11.39 -9.30
C ASP A 158 -14.76 -10.46 -9.94
N TRP A 159 -14.30 -9.30 -10.45
CA TRP A 159 -15.18 -8.46 -11.25
C TRP A 159 -14.48 -7.70 -12.38
N ARG A 160 -13.73 -8.40 -13.20
CA ARG A 160 -13.32 -7.86 -14.51
C ARG A 160 -13.77 -8.79 -15.62
N GLU A 161 -14.38 -8.19 -16.64
CA GLU A 161 -14.86 -8.87 -17.83
C GLU A 161 -13.72 -9.24 -18.81
N ASP A 162 -12.51 -8.71 -18.61
CA ASP A 162 -11.36 -8.80 -19.52
C ASP A 162 -10.35 -9.91 -19.19
N ASN A 163 -10.74 -10.94 -18.45
CA ASN A 163 -9.87 -12.01 -17.96
C ASN A 163 -8.76 -11.59 -16.95
N SER A 164 -8.70 -10.33 -16.54
CA SER A 164 -7.85 -9.91 -15.43
C SER A 164 -8.64 -10.00 -14.14
N ILE A 165 -8.37 -11.02 -13.37
CA ILE A 165 -9.06 -11.28 -12.11
C ILE A 165 -8.48 -10.37 -11.05
N ILE A 166 -9.30 -9.49 -10.47
CA ILE A 166 -8.96 -8.77 -9.24
C ILE A 166 -9.93 -9.25 -8.16
N TRP A 167 -9.38 -9.78 -7.10
CA TRP A 167 -10.16 -10.17 -5.94
C TRP A 167 -10.31 -9.00 -4.97
N PHE A 168 -11.54 -8.66 -4.60
CA PHE A 168 -11.86 -7.73 -3.54
C PHE A 168 -12.45 -8.47 -2.35
N ASN A 169 -12.10 -8.06 -1.13
CA ASN A 169 -12.79 -8.54 0.06
C ASN A 169 -14.17 -7.89 0.18
N ASP A 170 -15.04 -8.48 1.00
CA ASP A 170 -16.37 -7.95 1.30
C ASP A 170 -16.36 -6.95 2.47
N TYR A 171 -15.19 -6.67 3.00
CA TYR A 171 -15.00 -5.76 4.12
C TYR A 171 -14.86 -4.32 3.61
N PHE A 172 -16.00 -3.72 3.25
CA PHE A 172 -16.04 -2.34 2.74
C PHE A 172 -15.82 -1.28 3.83
N ASP A 173 -15.87 -1.67 5.10
CA ASP A 173 -15.79 -0.76 6.24
C ASP A 173 -14.38 -0.65 6.84
N VAL A 174 -13.37 -0.80 5.97
CA VAL A 174 -11.95 -0.68 6.36
C VAL A 174 -11.69 0.64 7.10
N PHE A 175 -12.24 1.75 6.60
CA PHE A 175 -12.02 3.06 7.22
C PHE A 175 -12.72 3.20 8.57
N SER A 176 -13.93 2.66 8.76
CA SER A 176 -14.59 2.63 10.07
C SER A 176 -13.78 1.84 11.09
N TYR A 177 -13.18 0.70 10.69
CA TYR A 177 -12.31 -0.05 11.59
C TYR A 177 -11.03 0.73 11.94
N LEU A 178 -10.42 1.39 10.94
CA LEU A 178 -9.26 2.26 11.16
C LEU A 178 -9.60 3.45 12.09
N ASP A 179 -10.73 4.11 11.89
CA ASP A 179 -11.19 5.23 12.72
C ASP A 179 -11.41 4.82 14.19
N ASN A 180 -11.77 3.55 14.44
CA ASN A 180 -11.89 3.01 15.80
C ASN A 180 -10.55 2.57 16.42
N ARG A 181 -9.56 2.24 15.60
CA ARG A 181 -8.28 1.69 16.06
C ARG A 181 -7.18 2.74 16.20
N PHE A 182 -7.22 3.80 15.39
CA PHE A 182 -6.24 4.87 15.30
C PHE A 182 -6.88 6.24 15.50
N LEU A 183 -6.06 7.23 15.76
CA LEU A 183 -6.47 8.62 15.71
C LEU A 183 -6.40 9.11 14.25
N LYS A 184 -7.53 9.43 13.66
CA LYS A 184 -7.58 10.03 12.33
C LYS A 184 -7.05 11.46 12.39
N ILE A 185 -6.01 11.76 11.62
CA ILE A 185 -5.36 13.07 11.57
C ILE A 185 -5.85 13.89 10.39
N LYS A 186 -5.87 13.31 9.20
CA LYS A 186 -6.21 14.03 7.96
C LYS A 186 -6.67 13.10 6.86
N GLU A 187 -7.46 13.65 5.95
CA GLU A 187 -7.98 12.92 4.79
C GLU A 187 -7.77 13.74 3.53
N TYR A 188 -7.42 13.06 2.43
CA TYR A 188 -7.24 13.63 1.10
C TYR A 188 -8.04 12.82 0.08
N SER A 189 -8.69 13.51 -0.86
CA SER A 189 -9.23 12.86 -2.05
C SER A 189 -8.09 12.35 -2.93
N TYR A 190 -8.32 11.25 -3.63
CA TYR A 190 -7.35 10.72 -4.58
C TYR A 190 -7.79 11.05 -6.01
N PRO A 191 -7.09 11.96 -6.74
CA PRO A 191 -7.61 12.53 -7.98
C PRO A 191 -7.58 11.59 -9.18
N PHE A 192 -6.86 10.46 -9.08
CA PHE A 192 -6.65 9.53 -10.19
C PHE A 192 -7.68 8.40 -10.27
N LEU A 193 -8.48 8.21 -9.25
CA LEU A 193 -9.57 7.24 -9.19
C LEU A 193 -10.70 7.77 -8.31
N GLU A 194 -11.92 7.74 -8.86
CA GLU A 194 -13.12 8.00 -8.09
C GLU A 194 -13.24 7.03 -6.90
N ASP A 195 -13.93 7.45 -5.85
CA ASP A 195 -14.17 6.65 -4.65
C ASP A 195 -12.90 6.12 -3.94
N HIS A 196 -11.77 6.79 -4.13
CA HIS A 196 -10.55 6.49 -3.38
C HIS A 196 -10.10 7.70 -2.57
N LYS A 197 -9.55 7.42 -1.41
CA LYS A 197 -9.02 8.45 -0.52
C LYS A 197 -7.74 8.02 0.17
N ILE A 198 -6.93 9.01 0.55
CA ILE A 198 -5.75 8.82 1.38
C ILE A 198 -6.09 9.35 2.77
N VAL A 199 -5.91 8.51 3.78
CA VAL A 199 -6.16 8.90 5.17
C VAL A 199 -4.90 8.69 5.98
N ILE A 200 -4.56 9.70 6.77
CA ILE A 200 -3.44 9.70 7.70
C ILE A 200 -3.99 9.40 9.09
N TYR A 201 -3.44 8.37 9.68
CA TYR A 201 -3.74 7.91 11.02
C TYR A 201 -2.51 8.00 11.91
N LYS A 202 -2.72 8.16 13.21
CA LYS A 202 -1.69 8.11 14.23
C LYS A 202 -2.02 7.03 15.26
N LYS A 203 -1.05 6.20 15.59
CA LYS A 203 -1.15 5.28 16.72
C LYS A 203 -1.16 6.09 18.02
N PRO A 204 -2.15 5.90 18.91
CA PRO A 204 -2.21 6.59 20.20
C PRO A 204 -1.04 6.23 21.11
#